data_92bc65b5708ee91ceba73c968c8f70cb
#
_entry.id   92bc65b5708ee91ceba73c968c8f70cb
#
_cell.length_a   1.000
_cell.length_b   1.000
_cell.length_c   1.000
_cell.angle_alpha   90.00
_cell.angle_beta   90.00
_cell.angle_gamma   90.00
#
_symmetry.space_group_name_H-M   'P 1'
#
loop_
_entity.id
_entity.type
_entity.pdbx_description
1 polymer ?
#
loop_
_entity_poly.entity_id
_entity_poly.type
_entity_poly.pdbx_seq_one_letter_code
_entity_poly.pdbx_strand_id
1 'polypeptide(L)'
;MDKYVIETITNGLRGKATASIEWRNNRDLFMELSLNDSTHSTLELDCFSAFQLLRQKFFHEVIFCCNGARRNFVQSGMMQQSGGLYGYLVKLGERSNPDETAFIFDYCSPEFVVSVEEQNIFKDEWFRSLS
;
A
#
# COMPACT_ATOMS: atom_id res chain seq x y z
N MET A 1 0.40 16.25 -11.07
CA MET A 1 -0.09 15.03 -10.41
C MET A 1 0.83 13.85 -10.75
N ASP A 2 1.40 13.22 -9.77
CA ASP A 2 2.29 12.07 -9.99
C ASP A 2 1.46 10.82 -10.22
N LYS A 3 1.87 10.00 -11.18
CA LYS A 3 1.15 8.78 -11.54
C LYS A 3 2.07 7.57 -11.44
N TYR A 4 1.55 6.50 -10.85
CA TYR A 4 2.28 5.25 -10.70
C TYR A 4 1.44 4.12 -11.25
N VAL A 5 2.06 3.26 -12.06
CA VAL A 5 1.40 2.09 -12.63
C VAL A 5 1.64 0.89 -11.72
N ILE A 6 0.56 0.21 -11.35
CA ILE A 6 0.60 -0.97 -10.49
C ILE A 6 0.09 -2.16 -11.28
N GLU A 7 0.86 -3.22 -11.35
CA GLU A 7 0.40 -4.46 -11.95
C GLU A 7 -0.69 -5.10 -11.09
N THR A 8 -1.71 -5.66 -11.72
CA THR A 8 -2.85 -6.26 -11.02
C THR A 8 -3.17 -7.64 -11.58
N ILE A 9 -3.84 -8.43 -10.75
CA ILE A 9 -4.46 -9.68 -11.17
C ILE A 9 -5.90 -9.66 -10.68
N THR A 10 -6.84 -9.79 -11.60
CA THR A 10 -8.27 -9.85 -11.29
C THR A 10 -8.84 -11.10 -11.95
N ASN A 11 -9.40 -12.03 -11.16
CA ASN A 11 -9.94 -13.29 -11.68
C ASN A 11 -8.93 -14.04 -12.57
N GLY A 12 -7.67 -14.06 -12.15
CA GLY A 12 -6.59 -14.70 -12.89
C GLY A 12 -6.07 -13.95 -14.10
N LEU A 13 -6.65 -12.80 -14.43
CA LEU A 13 -6.25 -11.99 -15.58
C LEU A 13 -5.32 -10.86 -15.14
N ARG A 14 -4.18 -10.74 -15.82
CA ARG A 14 -3.24 -9.64 -15.57
C ARG A 14 -3.76 -8.34 -16.16
N GLY A 15 -3.52 -7.27 -15.44
CA GLY A 15 -3.91 -5.93 -15.85
C GLY A 15 -3.04 -4.89 -15.17
N LYS A 16 -3.43 -3.64 -15.29
CA LYS A 16 -2.71 -2.51 -14.69
C LYS A 16 -3.70 -1.53 -14.09
N ALA A 17 -3.38 -1.07 -12.89
CA ALA A 17 -4.05 0.05 -12.24
C ALA A 17 -3.14 1.27 -12.27
N THR A 18 -3.72 2.46 -12.14
CA THR A 18 -2.96 3.69 -12.02
C THR A 18 -3.32 4.36 -10.70
N ALA A 19 -2.30 4.66 -9.91
CA ALA A 19 -2.43 5.47 -8.72
C ALA A 19 -1.93 6.87 -9.04
N SER A 20 -2.80 7.87 -8.93
CA SER A 20 -2.46 9.27 -9.16
C SER A 20 -2.52 10.01 -7.84
N ILE A 21 -1.45 10.73 -7.50
CA ILE A 21 -1.37 11.45 -6.24
C ILE A 21 -1.09 12.93 -6.46
N GLU A 22 -1.69 13.77 -5.61
CA GLU A 22 -1.51 15.21 -5.61
C GLU A 22 -1.57 15.72 -4.19
N TRP A 23 -0.51 16.42 -3.77
CA TRP A 23 -0.51 17.10 -2.47
C TRP A 23 -1.27 18.42 -2.58
N ARG A 24 -2.22 18.63 -1.68
CA ARG A 24 -3.03 19.85 -1.61
C ARG A 24 -2.75 20.57 -0.30
N ASN A 25 -2.50 21.87 -0.38
CA ASN A 25 -2.27 22.73 0.79
C ASN A 25 -1.13 22.23 1.69
N ASN A 26 -0.14 21.55 1.12
CA ASN A 26 1.01 20.96 1.82
C ASN A 26 0.64 20.02 2.97
N ARG A 27 -0.61 19.54 3.00
CA ARG A 27 -1.12 18.79 4.13
C ARG A 27 -1.90 17.56 3.73
N ASP A 28 -2.78 17.71 2.77
CA ASP A 28 -3.69 16.65 2.36
C ASP A 28 -3.23 16.01 1.05
N LEU A 29 -3.26 14.69 1.03
CA LEU A 29 -2.96 13.93 -0.18
C LEU A 29 -4.28 13.55 -0.86
N PHE A 30 -4.46 13.99 -2.08
CA PHE A 30 -5.52 13.49 -2.95
C PHE A 30 -4.99 12.31 -3.76
N MET A 31 -5.68 11.17 -3.70
CA MET A 31 -5.32 9.99 -4.49
C MET A 31 -6.51 9.51 -5.29
N GLU A 32 -6.23 9.15 -6.55
CA GLU A 32 -7.16 8.41 -7.40
C GLU A 32 -6.55 7.07 -7.74
N LEU A 33 -7.32 6.01 -7.58
CA LEU A 33 -6.91 4.66 -7.97
C LEU A 33 -7.88 4.17 -9.04
N SER A 34 -7.35 3.94 -10.24
CA SER A 34 -8.13 3.57 -11.42
C SER A 34 -7.73 2.19 -11.91
N LEU A 35 -8.75 1.36 -12.20
CA LEU A 35 -8.56 0.05 -12.81
C LEU A 35 -9.71 -0.16 -13.79
N ASN A 36 -9.38 -0.31 -15.08
CA ASN A 36 -10.37 -0.40 -16.16
C ASN A 36 -11.33 0.80 -16.11
N ASP A 37 -12.63 0.57 -15.99
CA ASP A 37 -13.64 1.63 -15.95
C ASP A 37 -13.97 2.11 -14.55
N SER A 38 -13.29 1.58 -13.53
CA SER A 38 -13.54 1.94 -12.14
C SER A 38 -12.47 2.89 -11.62
N THR A 39 -12.92 4.00 -11.05
CA THR A 39 -12.03 4.98 -10.41
C THR A 39 -12.59 5.35 -9.05
N HIS A 40 -11.75 5.26 -8.04
CA HIS A 40 -12.09 5.69 -6.69
C HIS A 40 -11.06 6.72 -6.23
N SER A 41 -11.51 7.68 -5.45
CA SER A 41 -10.64 8.74 -4.95
C SER A 41 -10.89 9.02 -3.48
N THR A 42 -9.88 9.58 -2.82
CA THR A 42 -9.97 9.98 -1.42
C THR A 42 -8.99 11.09 -1.11
N LEU A 43 -9.24 11.78 -0.02
CA LEU A 43 -8.36 12.79 0.54
C LEU A 43 -7.92 12.30 1.92
N GLU A 44 -6.63 12.05 2.09
CA GLU A 44 -6.05 11.50 3.31
C GLU A 44 -4.78 12.25 3.70
N LEU A 45 -4.20 11.92 4.85
CA LEU A 45 -2.99 12.58 5.32
C LEU A 45 -1.70 11.97 4.76
N ASP A 46 -1.75 10.73 4.29
CA ASP A 46 -0.59 10.05 3.72
C ASP A 46 -1.00 9.06 2.64
N CYS A 47 -0.01 8.66 1.85
CA CYS A 47 -0.22 7.80 0.69
C CYS A 47 -0.64 6.38 1.06
N PHE A 48 -0.07 5.81 2.12
CA PHE A 48 -0.38 4.45 2.53
C PHE A 48 -1.84 4.34 3.01
N SER A 49 -2.26 5.27 3.85
CA SER A 49 -3.65 5.31 4.34
C SER A 49 -4.64 5.45 3.17
N ALA A 50 -4.31 6.33 2.21
CA ALA A 50 -5.15 6.51 1.02
C ALA A 50 -5.23 5.24 0.19
N PHE A 51 -4.10 4.59 -0.06
CA PHE A 51 -4.05 3.36 -0.85
C PHE A 51 -4.84 2.23 -0.18
N GLN A 52 -4.67 2.06 1.14
CA GLN A 52 -5.41 1.04 1.89
C GLN A 52 -6.92 1.24 1.80
N LEU A 53 -7.36 2.49 1.92
CA LEU A 53 -8.78 2.81 1.81
C LEU A 53 -9.31 2.52 0.41
N LEU A 54 -8.58 2.94 -0.62
CA LEU A 54 -9.03 2.83 -2.00
C LEU A 54 -9.02 1.39 -2.52
N ARG A 55 -8.01 0.59 -2.17
CA ARG A 55 -7.95 -0.78 -2.69
C ARG A 55 -9.09 -1.66 -2.19
N GLN A 56 -9.70 -1.31 -1.06
CA GLN A 56 -10.87 -2.02 -0.53
C GLN A 56 -12.17 -1.71 -1.28
N LYS A 57 -12.18 -0.65 -2.08
CA LYS A 57 -13.40 -0.19 -2.76
C LYS A 57 -13.68 -0.88 -4.10
N PHE A 58 -12.75 -1.70 -4.57
CA PHE A 58 -12.97 -2.39 -5.84
C PHE A 58 -13.93 -3.56 -5.65
N PHE A 59 -14.90 -3.65 -6.55
CA PHE A 59 -16.01 -4.61 -6.47
C PHE A 59 -15.55 -6.05 -6.52
N HIS A 60 -14.56 -6.35 -7.33
CA HIS A 60 -13.98 -7.68 -7.43
C HIS A 60 -12.69 -7.73 -6.65
N GLU A 61 -12.34 -8.91 -6.16
CA GLU A 61 -11.06 -9.10 -5.52
C GLU A 61 -9.95 -8.83 -6.52
N VAL A 62 -9.18 -7.79 -6.26
CA VAL A 62 -8.05 -7.38 -7.07
C VAL A 62 -6.78 -7.58 -6.28
N ILE A 63 -5.81 -8.26 -6.90
CA ILE A 63 -4.47 -8.37 -6.34
C ILE A 63 -3.65 -7.20 -6.90
N PHE A 64 -3.35 -6.23 -6.06
CA PHE A 64 -2.48 -5.11 -6.42
C PHE A 64 -1.03 -5.53 -6.13
N CYS A 65 -0.27 -5.84 -7.19
CA CYS A 65 1.09 -6.38 -7.07
C CYS A 65 2.09 -5.27 -6.76
N CYS A 66 1.99 -4.71 -5.56
CA CYS A 66 2.88 -3.66 -5.09
C CYS A 66 3.15 -3.80 -3.59
N ASN A 67 4.24 -3.17 -3.16
CA ASN A 67 4.68 -3.28 -1.77
C ASN A 67 3.65 -2.78 -0.76
N GLY A 68 2.85 -1.78 -1.11
CA GLY A 68 1.79 -1.27 -0.23
C GLY A 68 0.72 -2.29 0.12
N ALA A 69 0.56 -3.34 -0.69
CA ALA A 69 -0.36 -4.44 -0.44
C ALA A 69 0.35 -5.69 0.11
N ARG A 70 1.66 -5.62 0.27
CA ARG A 70 2.47 -6.73 0.74
C ARG A 70 2.22 -6.99 2.24
N ARG A 71 2.14 -8.26 2.61
CA ARG A 71 1.81 -8.68 3.98
C ARG A 71 2.71 -8.05 5.04
N ASN A 72 4.02 -7.99 4.79
CA ASN A 72 5.01 -7.54 5.77
C ASN A 72 5.49 -6.10 5.54
N PHE A 73 4.74 -5.30 4.79
CA PHE A 73 5.01 -3.88 4.60
C PHE A 73 4.42 -3.11 5.79
N VAL A 74 5.27 -2.46 6.58
CA VAL A 74 4.87 -1.74 7.79
C VAL A 74 5.50 -0.35 7.78
N GLN A 75 4.72 0.66 8.16
CA GLN A 75 5.22 2.03 8.26
C GLN A 75 5.36 2.46 9.72
N SER A 76 6.42 3.24 9.98
CA SER A 76 6.55 3.98 11.23
C SER A 76 5.71 5.26 11.17
N GLY A 77 5.50 5.89 12.34
CA GLY A 77 4.84 7.18 12.39
C GLY A 77 5.58 8.25 11.59
N MET A 78 6.92 8.22 11.60
CA MET A 78 7.74 9.16 10.81
C MET A 78 7.57 8.95 9.31
N MET A 79 7.48 7.71 8.86
CA MET A 79 7.23 7.42 7.45
C MET A 79 5.89 7.95 6.99
N GLN A 80 4.85 7.82 7.83
CA GLN A 80 3.54 8.39 7.54
C GLN A 80 3.56 9.90 7.50
N GLN A 81 4.26 10.54 8.44
CA GLN A 81 4.42 12.00 8.46
C GLN A 81 5.20 12.51 7.25
N SER A 82 6.08 11.69 6.70
CA SER A 82 6.88 12.02 5.51
C SER A 82 6.14 11.72 4.20
N GLY A 83 4.85 11.41 4.25
CA GLY A 83 4.02 11.21 3.08
C GLY A 83 3.52 9.79 2.88
N GLY A 84 4.04 8.81 3.61
CA GLY A 84 3.58 7.42 3.51
C GLY A 84 3.97 6.69 2.24
N LEU A 85 5.05 7.14 1.56
CA LEU A 85 5.50 6.54 0.31
C LEU A 85 6.42 5.32 0.50
N TYR A 86 7.07 5.22 1.65
CA TYR A 86 8.02 4.15 1.96
C TYR A 86 7.60 3.38 3.20
N GLY A 87 7.99 2.13 3.28
CA GLY A 87 7.76 1.28 4.44
C GLY A 87 8.91 0.32 4.67
N TYR A 88 8.90 -0.33 5.82
CA TYR A 88 9.84 -1.40 6.13
C TYR A 88 9.25 -2.74 5.70
N LEU A 89 10.11 -3.64 5.22
CA LEU A 89 9.77 -5.04 5.03
C LEU A 89 10.24 -5.78 6.29
N VAL A 90 9.30 -6.15 7.15
CA VAL A 90 9.62 -6.69 8.47
C VAL A 90 9.52 -8.21 8.52
N LYS A 91 10.14 -8.81 9.53
CA LYS A 91 10.10 -10.25 9.81
C LYS A 91 9.74 -10.47 11.27
N LEU A 92 8.96 -11.51 11.54
CA LEU A 92 8.60 -11.86 12.91
C LEU A 92 9.85 -12.10 13.75
N GLY A 93 9.84 -11.56 14.96
CA GLY A 93 10.96 -11.68 15.90
C GLY A 93 12.10 -10.73 15.66
N GLU A 94 12.08 -9.94 14.58
CA GLU A 94 13.17 -9.02 14.22
C GLU A 94 12.66 -7.59 14.18
N ARG A 95 13.46 -6.67 14.71
CA ARG A 95 13.16 -5.25 14.63
C ARG A 95 13.23 -4.77 13.18
N SER A 96 12.56 -3.66 12.88
CA SER A 96 12.64 -3.05 11.55
C SER A 96 14.09 -2.69 11.22
N ASN A 97 14.48 -2.95 9.96
CA ASN A 97 15.82 -2.67 9.47
C ASN A 97 15.75 -1.51 8.48
N PRO A 98 16.45 -0.37 8.76
CA PRO A 98 16.44 0.77 7.82
C PRO A 98 16.96 0.44 6.43
N ASP A 99 17.75 -0.63 6.28
CA ASP A 99 18.26 -1.07 4.97
C ASP A 99 17.21 -1.90 4.19
N GLU A 100 16.13 -2.29 4.84
CA GLU A 100 15.06 -3.08 4.21
C GLU A 100 13.79 -2.23 4.06
N THR A 101 13.91 -1.09 3.38
CA THR A 101 12.78 -0.23 3.03
C THR A 101 12.35 -0.48 1.60
N ALA A 102 11.10 -0.16 1.31
CA ALA A 102 10.53 -0.36 -0.02
C ALA A 102 9.59 0.79 -0.37
N PHE A 103 9.58 1.17 -1.64
CA PHE A 103 8.63 2.15 -2.16
C PHE A 103 7.26 1.48 -2.31
N ILE A 104 6.22 2.20 -1.91
CA ILE A 104 4.85 1.65 -1.81
C ILE A 104 4.33 1.05 -3.13
N PHE A 105 4.63 1.67 -4.27
CA PHE A 105 4.09 1.24 -5.56
C PHE A 105 5.04 0.38 -6.39
N ASP A 106 6.24 0.09 -5.89
CA ASP A 106 7.14 -0.83 -6.59
C ASP A 106 6.56 -2.24 -6.58
N TYR A 107 6.89 -2.99 -7.61
CA TYR A 107 6.37 -4.33 -7.84
C TYR A 107 6.65 -5.27 -6.68
N CYS A 108 5.66 -6.07 -6.35
CA CYS A 108 5.73 -7.14 -5.38
C CYS A 108 5.04 -8.37 -5.99
N SER A 109 5.65 -9.53 -5.87
CA SER A 109 5.06 -10.76 -6.37
C SER A 109 3.69 -11.01 -5.73
N PRO A 110 2.68 -11.47 -6.51
CA PRO A 110 1.32 -11.62 -6.00
C PRO A 110 1.18 -12.56 -4.80
N GLU A 111 2.08 -13.51 -4.64
CA GLU A 111 2.06 -14.44 -3.50
C GLU A 111 2.26 -13.76 -2.15
N PHE A 112 2.85 -12.55 -2.12
CA PHE A 112 3.06 -11.79 -0.89
C PHE A 112 1.95 -10.79 -0.61
N VAL A 113 1.02 -10.61 -1.55
CA VAL A 113 -0.07 -9.65 -1.40
C VAL A 113 -1.20 -10.27 -0.58
N VAL A 114 -1.68 -9.50 0.38
CA VAL A 114 -2.79 -9.90 1.24
C VAL A 114 -3.82 -8.77 1.35
N SER A 115 -4.96 -9.06 1.97
CA SER A 115 -5.98 -8.04 2.24
C SER A 115 -5.47 -7.02 3.27
N VAL A 116 -6.14 -5.89 3.36
CA VAL A 116 -5.85 -4.88 4.39
C VAL A 116 -5.99 -5.49 5.78
N GLU A 117 -7.02 -6.30 6.00
CA GLU A 117 -7.24 -6.96 7.28
C GLU A 117 -6.07 -7.88 7.64
N GLU A 118 -5.63 -8.72 6.71
CA GLU A 118 -4.49 -9.62 6.94
C GLU A 118 -3.19 -8.86 7.18
N GLN A 119 -3.00 -7.74 6.49
CA GLN A 119 -1.86 -6.84 6.73
C GLN A 119 -1.85 -6.32 8.16
N ASN A 120 -3.00 -5.89 8.66
CA ASN A 120 -3.14 -5.39 10.03
C ASN A 120 -2.91 -6.49 11.06
N ILE A 121 -3.40 -7.70 10.81
CA ILE A 121 -3.17 -8.86 11.68
C ILE A 121 -1.67 -9.18 11.75
N PHE A 122 -0.98 -9.19 10.60
CA PHE A 122 0.46 -9.45 10.59
C PHE A 122 1.24 -8.38 11.34
N LYS A 123 0.87 -7.11 11.17
CA LYS A 123 1.51 -6.00 11.88
C LYS A 123 1.42 -6.20 13.39
N ASP A 124 0.24 -6.59 13.89
CA ASP A 124 0.04 -6.82 15.30
C ASP A 124 0.86 -8.02 15.80
N GLU A 125 0.91 -9.09 15.03
CA GLU A 125 1.74 -10.25 15.33
C GLU A 125 3.22 -9.88 15.39
N TRP A 126 3.67 -9.06 14.44
CA TRP A 126 5.04 -8.59 14.39
C TRP A 126 5.40 -7.79 15.64
N PHE A 127 4.56 -6.82 16.03
CA PHE A 127 4.78 -6.04 17.24
C PHE A 127 4.89 -6.93 18.47
N ARG A 128 4.00 -7.90 18.60
CA ARG A 128 4.04 -8.85 19.74
C ARG A 128 5.27 -9.72 19.72
N SER A 129 5.79 -10.06 18.55
CA SER A 129 6.98 -10.89 18.42
C SER A 129 8.25 -10.22 18.91
N LEU A 130 8.23 -8.89 19.07
CA LEU A 130 9.36 -8.10 19.54
C LEU A 130 9.47 -8.04 21.07
N SER A 131 8.48 -8.54 21.77
CA SER A 131 8.43 -8.50 23.24
C SER A 131 9.27 -9.60 23.88
#